data_20cdcd154cc0d5982a2b140a7549d67a
#
_entry.id   20cdcd154cc0d5982a2b140a7549d67a
#
_cell.length_a   1.000
_cell.length_b   1.000
_cell.length_c   1.000
_cell.angle_alpha   90.00
_cell.angle_beta   90.00
_cell.angle_gamma   90.00
#
_symmetry.space_group_name_H-M   'P 1'
#
loop_
_entity.id
_entity.type
_entity.pdbx_description
1 polymer ?
#
loop_
_entity_poly.entity_id
_entity_poly.type
_entity_poly.pdbx_seq_one_letter_code
_entity_poly.pdbx_strand_id
1 'polypeptide(L)'
;MNALWQKRNEKMLNIKNLKVSLEEEDKQILKGIDLDVGPGQVHAIMGPNGSGKSTLSYVLSGKGGYVVDGGSVTLDGADLLDMEPEERAAAGLFLAFQYPVEIPGVGNMTFLRTALNAQRKARGEPELNAAEFLKLVRAEAKELKIDADMLKRPVNVGFSGGEKKRNEILQMAVLQPKMCILDETDSGLDVDAMKLVAEGVNAMRDGKRAFLVITHYQRLLDHIKPDVVHIMANGRIVKSGGPELALEVENNGYADLLNEVA
;
A
#
# COMPACT_ATOMS: atom_id res chain seq x y z
N MET A 1 27.95 -8.35 19.73
CA MET A 1 26.76 -7.53 20.04
C MET A 1 26.18 -7.09 18.70
N ASN A 2 25.40 -7.68 18.28
CA ASN A 2 24.25 -8.36 17.75
C ASN A 2 23.61 -7.66 16.54
N ALA A 3 23.88 -8.19 15.34
CA ALA A 3 23.19 -7.83 14.09
C ALA A 3 21.64 -7.89 14.21
N LEU A 4 21.11 -8.66 15.17
CA LEU A 4 19.68 -8.72 15.50
C LEU A 4 19.16 -7.45 16.21
N TRP A 5 20.00 -6.68 16.89
CA TRP A 5 19.61 -5.43 17.52
C TRP A 5 19.64 -4.24 16.54
N GLN A 6 20.53 -4.27 15.54
CA GLN A 6 20.57 -3.24 14.49
C GLN A 6 19.35 -3.33 13.56
N LYS A 7 18.88 -4.54 13.22
CA LYS A 7 17.63 -4.71 12.41
C LYS A 7 16.35 -4.20 13.07
N ARG A 8 16.33 -4.02 14.41
CA ARG A 8 15.16 -3.47 15.12
C ARG A 8 15.02 -1.96 15.03
N ASN A 9 16.04 -1.25 14.56
CA ASN A 9 16.02 0.21 14.43
C ASN A 9 15.95 0.71 12.97
N GLU A 10 16.00 -0.17 11.98
CA GLU A 10 15.79 0.20 10.59
C GLU A 10 14.29 0.43 10.37
N LYS A 11 13.95 1.61 9.87
CA LYS A 11 12.58 1.99 9.53
C LYS A 11 12.46 2.03 8.01
N MET A 12 11.54 1.27 7.45
CA MET A 12 11.21 1.35 6.03
C MET A 12 10.39 2.61 5.76
N LEU A 13 9.32 2.81 6.54
CA LEU A 13 8.50 4.02 6.53
C LEU A 13 8.50 4.61 7.94
N ASN A 14 8.84 5.89 8.05
CA ASN A 14 8.76 6.63 9.30
C ASN A 14 7.97 7.90 9.09
N ILE A 15 6.90 8.05 9.84
CA ILE A 15 6.02 9.22 9.86
C ILE A 15 6.06 9.82 11.25
N LYS A 16 6.32 11.12 11.34
CA LYS A 16 6.35 11.86 12.60
C LYS A 16 5.46 13.09 12.55
N ASN A 17 4.49 13.13 13.44
CA ASN A 17 3.58 14.25 13.65
C ASN A 17 3.02 14.82 12.35
N LEU A 18 2.68 13.96 11.37
CA LEU A 18 2.20 14.38 10.06
C LEU A 18 0.83 15.05 10.18
N LYS A 19 0.76 16.29 9.76
CA LYS A 19 -0.45 17.11 9.71
C LYS A 19 -0.75 17.49 8.27
N VAL A 20 -2.00 17.35 7.87
CA VAL A 20 -2.41 17.56 6.48
C VAL A 20 -3.80 18.18 6.44
N SER A 21 -3.94 19.20 5.62
CA SER A 21 -5.21 19.86 5.28
C SER A 21 -5.61 19.59 3.83
N LEU A 22 -6.90 19.75 3.53
CA LEU A 22 -7.37 19.86 2.15
C LEU A 22 -7.00 21.24 1.60
N GLU A 23 -6.48 21.27 0.37
CA GLU A 23 -6.03 22.51 -0.27
C GLU A 23 -7.17 23.53 -0.48
N GLU A 24 -8.37 23.03 -0.86
CA GLU A 24 -9.51 23.90 -1.19
C GLU A 24 -10.34 24.35 0.01
N GLU A 25 -10.35 23.60 1.12
CA GLU A 25 -11.29 23.82 2.23
C GLU A 25 -10.62 24.32 3.53
N ASP A 26 -9.30 24.44 3.59
CA ASP A 26 -8.53 24.75 4.81
C ASP A 26 -8.94 23.87 6.00
N LYS A 27 -9.33 22.63 5.69
CA LYS A 27 -9.82 21.65 6.65
C LYS A 27 -8.74 20.63 6.96
N GLN A 28 -8.24 20.62 8.20
CA GLN A 28 -7.25 19.66 8.64
C GLN A 28 -7.85 18.26 8.77
N ILE A 29 -7.31 17.32 8.00
CA ILE A 29 -7.73 15.91 8.00
C ILE A 29 -6.80 15.05 8.84
N LEU A 30 -5.46 15.14 8.64
CA LEU A 30 -4.49 14.47 9.49
C LEU A 30 -3.99 15.44 10.56
N LYS A 31 -4.04 15.02 11.81
CA LYS A 31 -3.85 15.90 12.97
C LYS A 31 -2.65 15.50 13.84
N GLY A 32 -1.60 14.98 13.21
CA GLY A 32 -0.40 14.49 13.88
C GLY A 32 -0.40 12.96 13.91
N ILE A 33 -0.08 12.35 12.76
CA ILE A 33 0.12 10.91 12.64
C ILE A 33 1.56 10.58 12.97
N ASP A 34 1.74 9.62 13.87
CA ASP A 34 3.00 8.98 14.16
C ASP A 34 2.89 7.50 13.80
N LEU A 35 3.74 7.02 12.88
CA LEU A 35 3.74 5.64 12.41
C LEU A 35 5.12 5.20 11.97
N ASP A 36 5.58 4.08 12.49
CA ASP A 36 6.83 3.44 12.10
C ASP A 36 6.54 2.04 11.55
N VAL A 37 6.99 1.76 10.33
CA VAL A 37 6.92 0.42 9.72
C VAL A 37 8.34 -0.03 9.41
N GLY A 38 8.76 -1.15 9.99
CA GLY A 38 10.08 -1.74 9.74
C GLY A 38 10.12 -2.59 8.48
N PRO A 39 11.34 -2.89 7.97
CA PRO A 39 11.51 -3.84 6.87
C PRO A 39 10.89 -5.19 7.20
N GLY A 40 10.16 -5.76 6.24
CA GLY A 40 9.50 -7.06 6.37
C GLY A 40 8.25 -7.09 7.22
N GLN A 41 7.86 -5.95 7.83
CA GLN A 41 6.66 -5.87 8.65
C GLN A 41 5.41 -5.62 7.82
N VAL A 42 4.30 -6.12 8.34
CA VAL A 42 2.95 -5.85 7.84
C VAL A 42 2.18 -5.11 8.93
N HIS A 43 1.87 -3.86 8.68
CA HIS A 43 1.02 -3.07 9.56
C HIS A 43 -0.37 -2.92 8.95
N ALA A 44 -1.40 -2.94 9.79
CA ALA A 44 -2.77 -2.65 9.37
C ALA A 44 -3.24 -1.34 9.99
N ILE A 45 -3.99 -0.54 9.23
CA ILE A 45 -4.73 0.62 9.73
C ILE A 45 -6.22 0.33 9.57
N MET A 46 -6.92 0.34 10.69
CA MET A 46 -8.37 0.26 10.77
C MET A 46 -8.96 1.55 11.33
N GLY A 47 -10.24 1.79 11.10
CA GLY A 47 -10.92 2.96 11.64
C GLY A 47 -12.21 3.27 10.88
N PRO A 48 -13.11 4.07 11.46
CA PRO A 48 -14.36 4.43 10.82
C PRO A 48 -14.14 5.24 9.53
N ASN A 49 -15.17 5.33 8.71
CA ASN A 49 -15.16 6.17 7.52
C ASN A 49 -14.91 7.64 7.91
N GLY A 50 -14.12 8.36 7.11
CA GLY A 50 -13.75 9.75 7.41
C GLY A 50 -12.67 9.91 8.48
N SER A 51 -12.05 8.84 8.99
CA SER A 51 -10.95 8.95 9.96
C SER A 51 -9.63 9.47 9.38
N GLY A 52 -9.48 9.51 8.04
CA GLY A 52 -8.30 10.01 7.33
C GLY A 52 -7.41 8.91 6.71
N LYS A 53 -7.82 7.64 6.72
CA LYS A 53 -7.02 6.50 6.20
C LYS A 53 -6.60 6.70 4.74
N SER A 54 -7.54 6.94 3.84
CA SER A 54 -7.23 7.15 2.42
C SER A 54 -6.51 8.49 2.18
N THR A 55 -6.74 9.51 3.03
CA THR A 55 -5.92 10.73 2.99
C THR A 55 -4.46 10.41 3.26
N LEU A 56 -4.18 9.55 4.25
CA LEU A 56 -2.81 9.13 4.53
C LEU A 56 -2.19 8.43 3.32
N SER A 57 -2.88 7.47 2.69
CA SER A 57 -2.36 6.76 1.51
C SER A 57 -2.11 7.69 0.33
N TYR A 58 -3.00 8.66 0.10
CA TYR A 58 -2.86 9.64 -0.96
C TYR A 58 -1.71 10.60 -0.74
N VAL A 59 -1.55 11.13 0.47
CA VAL A 59 -0.41 12.00 0.82
C VAL A 59 0.91 11.26 0.69
N LEU A 60 0.99 10.01 1.15
CA LEU A 60 2.19 9.19 1.00
C LEU A 60 2.53 8.91 -0.48
N SER A 61 1.53 8.78 -1.35
CA SER A 61 1.74 8.58 -2.79
C SER A 61 2.00 9.85 -3.59
N GLY A 62 1.88 11.04 -2.98
CA GLY A 62 2.10 12.33 -3.65
C GLY A 62 0.90 12.83 -4.46
N LYS A 63 -0.33 12.36 -4.15
CA LYS A 63 -1.53 12.86 -4.81
C LYS A 63 -1.76 14.32 -4.46
N GLY A 64 -2.00 15.16 -5.47
CA GLY A 64 -2.37 16.56 -5.29
C GLY A 64 -3.70 16.78 -4.56
N GLY A 65 -3.97 18.04 -4.18
CA GLY A 65 -5.17 18.45 -3.43
C GLY A 65 -5.02 18.39 -1.91
N TYR A 66 -3.80 18.14 -1.42
CA TYR A 66 -3.47 18.11 0.00
C TYR A 66 -2.28 18.99 0.30
N VAL A 67 -2.34 19.73 1.41
CA VAL A 67 -1.25 20.56 1.95
C VAL A 67 -0.68 19.89 3.20
N VAL A 68 0.62 19.69 3.22
CA VAL A 68 1.31 19.21 4.43
C VAL A 68 1.58 20.40 5.33
N ASP A 69 0.85 20.49 6.46
CA ASP A 69 0.96 21.58 7.43
C ASP A 69 2.16 21.40 8.37
N GLY A 70 2.71 20.19 8.44
CA GLY A 70 3.86 19.90 9.29
C GLY A 70 4.08 18.41 9.51
N GLY A 71 5.17 18.11 10.17
CA GLY A 71 5.65 16.75 10.38
C GLY A 71 6.69 16.35 9.33
N SER A 72 7.07 15.08 9.35
CA SER A 72 8.02 14.52 8.38
C SER A 72 7.63 13.09 8.00
N VAL A 73 7.98 12.70 6.78
CA VAL A 73 7.80 11.34 6.27
C VAL A 73 9.09 10.91 5.57
N THR A 74 9.67 9.80 6.01
CA THR A 74 10.82 9.23 5.31
C THR A 74 10.55 7.81 4.85
N LEU A 75 11.04 7.46 3.66
CA LEU A 75 11.04 6.12 3.09
C LEU A 75 12.49 5.67 2.93
N ASP A 76 12.88 4.59 3.64
CA ASP A 76 14.25 4.06 3.62
C ASP A 76 15.29 5.16 3.89
N GLY A 77 14.94 6.11 4.79
CA GLY A 77 15.76 7.25 5.21
C GLY A 77 15.72 8.48 4.30
N ALA A 78 15.13 8.40 3.09
CA ALA A 78 14.95 9.55 2.20
C ALA A 78 13.66 10.31 2.53
N ASP A 79 13.68 11.65 2.45
CA ASP A 79 12.49 12.48 2.66
C ASP A 79 11.48 12.23 1.54
N LEU A 80 10.30 11.72 1.90
CA LEU A 80 9.27 11.37 0.94
C LEU A 80 8.45 12.59 0.51
N LEU A 81 8.35 13.61 1.36
CA LEU A 81 7.50 14.77 1.09
C LEU A 81 8.06 15.68 0.00
N ASP A 82 9.38 15.69 -0.15
CA ASP A 82 10.08 16.47 -1.18
C ASP A 82 10.07 15.80 -2.57
N MET A 83 9.57 14.55 -2.67
CA MET A 83 9.56 13.76 -3.90
C MET A 83 8.26 13.93 -4.68
N GLU A 84 8.38 14.02 -6.01
CA GLU A 84 7.24 13.87 -6.92
C GLU A 84 6.73 12.42 -6.96
N PRO A 85 5.48 12.15 -7.38
CA PRO A 85 4.91 10.79 -7.36
C PRO A 85 5.75 9.72 -8.07
N GLU A 86 6.36 10.06 -9.22
CA GLU A 86 7.24 9.16 -9.96
C GLU A 86 8.56 8.89 -9.22
N GLU A 87 9.06 9.85 -8.47
CA GLU A 87 10.26 9.69 -7.64
C GLU A 87 9.98 8.78 -6.45
N ARG A 88 8.80 8.92 -5.82
CA ARG A 88 8.34 8.00 -4.75
C ARG A 88 8.21 6.56 -5.25
N ALA A 89 7.65 6.39 -6.46
CA ALA A 89 7.58 5.09 -7.10
C ALA A 89 8.97 4.51 -7.40
N ALA A 90 9.91 5.32 -7.87
CA ALA A 90 11.30 4.92 -8.12
C ALA A 90 12.05 4.58 -6.81
N ALA A 91 11.77 5.30 -5.72
CA ALA A 91 12.29 5.01 -4.39
C ALA A 91 11.75 3.68 -3.82
N GLY A 92 10.67 3.15 -4.39
CA GLY A 92 10.11 1.85 -4.07
C GLY A 92 8.78 1.89 -3.32
N LEU A 93 8.04 2.99 -3.38
CA LEU A 93 6.67 3.07 -2.89
C LEU A 93 5.69 2.57 -3.94
N PHE A 94 4.70 1.79 -3.52
CA PHE A 94 3.59 1.33 -4.35
C PHE A 94 2.26 1.57 -3.62
N LEU A 95 1.27 2.10 -4.33
CA LEU A 95 -0.09 2.24 -3.85
C LEU A 95 -1.03 1.36 -4.68
N ALA A 96 -1.67 0.39 -4.03
CA ALA A 96 -2.85 -0.28 -4.57
C ALA A 96 -4.09 0.53 -4.18
N PHE A 97 -4.81 0.99 -5.19
CA PHE A 97 -5.94 1.90 -5.02
C PHE A 97 -7.21 1.17 -4.56
N GLN A 98 -8.06 1.85 -3.81
CA GLN A 98 -9.42 1.37 -3.54
C GLN A 98 -10.16 1.06 -4.85
N TYR A 99 -10.10 1.98 -5.82
CA TYR A 99 -10.67 1.83 -7.16
C TYR A 99 -9.58 1.95 -8.22
N PRO A 100 -9.06 0.83 -8.76
CA PRO A 100 -8.02 0.87 -9.78
C PRO A 100 -8.49 1.56 -11.05
N VAL A 101 -7.67 2.51 -11.54
CA VAL A 101 -7.99 3.36 -12.69
C VAL A 101 -7.91 2.57 -13.99
N GLU A 102 -8.83 2.82 -14.91
CA GLU A 102 -8.78 2.34 -16.30
C GLU A 102 -7.92 3.30 -17.14
N ILE A 103 -7.04 2.74 -17.99
CA ILE A 103 -6.22 3.53 -18.92
C ILE A 103 -6.51 3.07 -20.34
N PRO A 104 -7.55 3.65 -20.99
CA PRO A 104 -7.91 3.28 -22.37
C PRO A 104 -6.76 3.52 -23.34
N GLY A 105 -6.57 2.59 -24.27
CA GLY A 105 -5.51 2.69 -25.29
C GLY A 105 -4.10 2.30 -24.83
N VAL A 106 -3.86 2.12 -23.54
CA VAL A 106 -2.56 1.69 -23.02
C VAL A 106 -2.61 0.20 -22.65
N GLY A 107 -1.94 -0.64 -23.42
CA GLY A 107 -1.86 -2.08 -23.15
C GLY A 107 -1.13 -2.39 -21.85
N ASN A 108 -1.61 -3.38 -21.09
CA ASN A 108 -1.10 -3.75 -19.79
C ASN A 108 0.41 -4.10 -19.83
N MET A 109 0.85 -4.85 -20.84
CA MET A 109 2.26 -5.18 -21.06
C MET A 109 3.13 -3.95 -21.32
N THR A 110 2.63 -2.99 -22.10
CA THR A 110 3.34 -1.74 -22.41
C THR A 110 3.48 -0.90 -21.13
N PHE A 111 2.38 -0.74 -20.40
CA PHE A 111 2.38 -0.03 -19.12
C PHE A 111 3.40 -0.60 -18.14
N LEU A 112 3.34 -1.90 -17.87
CA LEU A 112 4.23 -2.58 -16.93
C LEU A 112 5.71 -2.47 -17.32
N ARG A 113 6.02 -2.67 -18.62
CA ARG A 113 7.40 -2.57 -19.10
C ARG A 113 7.95 -1.15 -18.97
N THR A 114 7.14 -0.16 -19.35
CA THR A 114 7.55 1.25 -19.27
C THR A 114 7.77 1.66 -17.80
N ALA A 115 6.83 1.31 -16.91
CA ALA A 115 6.95 1.62 -15.50
C ALA A 115 8.16 0.94 -14.85
N LEU A 116 8.37 -0.36 -15.10
CA LEU A 116 9.51 -1.10 -14.56
C LEU A 116 10.85 -0.51 -15.05
N ASN A 117 10.97 -0.26 -16.34
CA ASN A 117 12.21 0.26 -16.90
C ASN A 117 12.50 1.71 -16.46
N ALA A 118 11.45 2.55 -16.29
CA ALA A 118 11.62 3.88 -15.72
C ALA A 118 12.15 3.82 -14.28
N GLN A 119 11.61 2.94 -13.43
CA GLN A 119 12.08 2.74 -12.06
C GLN A 119 13.51 2.17 -12.03
N ARG A 120 13.83 1.18 -12.88
CA ARG A 120 15.18 0.63 -12.99
C ARG A 120 16.20 1.71 -13.39
N LYS A 121 15.87 2.50 -14.41
CA LYS A 121 16.70 3.63 -14.85
C LYS A 121 16.93 4.65 -13.72
N ALA A 122 15.90 5.02 -12.97
CA ALA A 122 16.03 5.94 -11.85
C ALA A 122 16.94 5.39 -10.73
N ARG A 123 17.00 4.06 -10.56
CA ARG A 123 17.91 3.38 -9.63
C ARG A 123 19.30 3.08 -10.19
N GLY A 124 19.58 3.49 -11.43
CA GLY A 124 20.86 3.18 -12.10
C GLY A 124 21.00 1.71 -12.54
N GLU A 125 19.90 0.98 -12.61
CA GLU A 125 19.87 -0.40 -13.08
C GLU A 125 19.67 -0.46 -14.60
N PRO A 126 20.19 -1.48 -15.31
CA PRO A 126 19.96 -1.64 -16.75
C PRO A 126 18.49 -1.94 -17.04
N GLU A 127 17.97 -1.36 -18.11
CA GLU A 127 16.62 -1.65 -18.59
C GLU A 127 16.51 -3.10 -19.07
N LEU A 128 15.34 -3.73 -18.82
CA LEU A 128 15.04 -5.05 -19.37
C LEU A 128 14.67 -4.92 -20.86
N ASN A 129 15.24 -5.78 -21.68
CA ASN A 129 14.79 -5.94 -23.04
C ASN A 129 13.42 -6.63 -23.12
N ALA A 130 12.82 -6.71 -24.31
CA ALA A 130 11.47 -7.26 -24.48
C ALA A 130 11.36 -8.74 -24.09
N ALA A 131 12.40 -9.55 -24.32
CA ALA A 131 12.40 -10.98 -24.03
C ALA A 131 12.53 -11.23 -22.50
N GLU A 132 13.43 -10.51 -21.84
CA GLU A 132 13.63 -10.57 -20.39
C GLU A 132 12.36 -10.14 -19.65
N PHE A 133 11.77 -9.01 -20.07
CA PHE A 133 10.52 -8.53 -19.50
C PHE A 133 9.36 -9.53 -19.69
N LEU A 134 9.22 -10.09 -20.90
CA LEU A 134 8.16 -11.08 -21.18
C LEU A 134 8.32 -12.34 -20.31
N LYS A 135 9.56 -12.79 -20.11
CA LYS A 135 9.87 -13.94 -19.22
C LYS A 135 9.46 -13.63 -17.78
N LEU A 136 9.82 -12.44 -17.28
CA LEU A 136 9.45 -12.00 -15.93
C LEU A 136 7.93 -11.97 -15.76
N VAL A 137 7.21 -11.23 -16.59
CA VAL A 137 5.74 -11.07 -16.44
C VAL A 137 5.00 -12.41 -16.56
N ARG A 138 5.45 -13.31 -17.45
CA ARG A 138 4.84 -14.64 -17.56
C ARG A 138 5.07 -15.50 -16.30
N ALA A 139 6.22 -15.38 -15.67
CA ALA A 139 6.51 -16.08 -14.43
C ALA A 139 5.60 -15.60 -13.29
N GLU A 140 5.51 -14.26 -13.11
CA GLU A 140 4.64 -13.66 -12.09
C GLU A 140 3.15 -13.95 -12.35
N ALA A 141 2.69 -13.81 -13.59
CA ALA A 141 1.30 -14.11 -13.96
C ALA A 141 0.92 -15.58 -13.70
N LYS A 142 1.85 -16.51 -13.95
CA LYS A 142 1.66 -17.94 -13.66
C LYS A 142 1.54 -18.20 -12.15
N GLU A 143 2.43 -17.60 -11.36
CA GLU A 143 2.45 -17.74 -9.89
C GLU A 143 1.14 -17.20 -9.30
N LEU A 144 0.69 -16.06 -9.79
CA LEU A 144 -0.55 -15.40 -9.36
C LEU A 144 -1.83 -15.95 -10.03
N LYS A 145 -1.72 -17.02 -10.83
CA LYS A 145 -2.84 -17.64 -11.56
C LYS A 145 -3.63 -16.64 -12.41
N ILE A 146 -2.94 -15.69 -13.03
CA ILE A 146 -3.54 -14.64 -13.88
C ILE A 146 -3.61 -15.15 -15.32
N ASP A 147 -4.79 -14.94 -15.94
CA ASP A 147 -5.01 -15.30 -17.33
C ASP A 147 -4.13 -14.45 -18.27
N ALA A 148 -3.46 -15.13 -19.22
CA ALA A 148 -2.61 -14.48 -20.20
C ALA A 148 -3.37 -13.47 -21.11
N ASP A 149 -4.67 -13.61 -21.26
CA ASP A 149 -5.49 -12.66 -22.03
C ASP A 149 -5.67 -11.32 -21.30
N MET A 150 -5.61 -11.29 -19.97
CA MET A 150 -5.59 -10.02 -19.22
C MET A 150 -4.35 -9.18 -19.57
N LEU A 151 -3.21 -9.82 -19.84
CA LEU A 151 -1.97 -9.12 -20.21
C LEU A 151 -2.04 -8.40 -21.54
N LYS A 152 -2.92 -8.85 -22.45
CA LYS A 152 -3.09 -8.29 -23.81
C LYS A 152 -4.04 -7.09 -23.84
N ARG A 153 -4.89 -6.95 -22.83
CA ARG A 153 -5.93 -5.92 -22.75
C ARG A 153 -5.33 -4.58 -22.27
N PRO A 154 -5.99 -3.45 -22.57
CA PRO A 154 -5.67 -2.17 -21.93
C PRO A 154 -5.81 -2.25 -20.41
N VAL A 155 -5.02 -1.45 -19.69
CA VAL A 155 -4.96 -1.46 -18.23
C VAL A 155 -6.36 -1.28 -17.64
N ASN A 156 -6.83 -2.31 -16.95
CA ASN A 156 -8.10 -2.36 -16.21
C ASN A 156 -9.39 -2.14 -17.05
N VAL A 157 -9.30 -1.90 -18.36
CA VAL A 157 -10.48 -1.60 -19.19
C VAL A 157 -11.37 -2.83 -19.35
N GLY A 158 -12.61 -2.70 -18.86
CA GLY A 158 -13.59 -3.77 -18.84
C GLY A 158 -13.22 -4.96 -17.97
N PHE A 159 -12.33 -4.77 -17.01
CA PHE A 159 -12.03 -5.78 -15.99
C PHE A 159 -13.13 -5.77 -14.93
N SER A 160 -13.49 -6.94 -14.41
CA SER A 160 -14.28 -7.05 -13.19
C SER A 160 -13.50 -6.52 -11.98
N GLY A 161 -14.16 -6.26 -10.86
CA GLY A 161 -13.48 -5.80 -9.63
C GLY A 161 -12.35 -6.74 -9.21
N GLY A 162 -12.59 -8.05 -9.21
CA GLY A 162 -11.58 -9.06 -8.89
C GLY A 162 -10.42 -9.11 -9.90
N GLU A 163 -10.68 -8.92 -11.20
CA GLU A 163 -9.62 -8.83 -12.21
C GLU A 163 -8.77 -7.58 -12.03
N LYS A 164 -9.37 -6.42 -11.71
CA LYS A 164 -8.63 -5.18 -11.41
C LYS A 164 -7.69 -5.37 -10.23
N LYS A 165 -8.15 -6.01 -9.15
CA LYS A 165 -7.31 -6.28 -7.97
C LYS A 165 -6.19 -7.28 -8.26
N ARG A 166 -6.46 -8.34 -9.02
CA ARG A 166 -5.40 -9.26 -9.48
C ARG A 166 -4.36 -8.55 -10.34
N ASN A 167 -4.79 -7.60 -11.18
CA ASN A 167 -3.87 -6.81 -11.98
C ASN A 167 -3.00 -5.88 -11.12
N GLU A 168 -3.52 -5.31 -10.04
CA GLU A 168 -2.71 -4.55 -9.06
C GLU A 168 -1.67 -5.44 -8.37
N ILE A 169 -2.05 -6.65 -7.95
CA ILE A 169 -1.10 -7.61 -7.39
C ILE A 169 0.00 -7.98 -8.39
N LEU A 170 -0.36 -8.17 -9.67
CA LEU A 170 0.63 -8.39 -10.73
C LEU A 170 1.56 -7.20 -10.90
N GLN A 171 1.03 -5.97 -10.90
CA GLN A 171 1.84 -4.76 -10.97
C GLN A 171 2.84 -4.72 -9.80
N MET A 172 2.37 -4.99 -8.59
CA MET A 172 3.21 -5.04 -7.40
C MET A 172 4.29 -6.14 -7.50
N ALA A 173 3.94 -7.33 -7.99
CA ALA A 173 4.90 -8.43 -8.19
C ALA A 173 5.96 -8.10 -9.25
N VAL A 174 5.58 -7.45 -10.34
CA VAL A 174 6.50 -7.07 -11.44
C VAL A 174 7.40 -5.89 -11.04
N LEU A 175 6.85 -4.87 -10.38
CA LEU A 175 7.56 -3.63 -10.03
C LEU A 175 8.47 -3.79 -8.81
N GLN A 176 8.25 -4.82 -7.99
CA GLN A 176 9.08 -5.15 -6.82
C GLN A 176 9.31 -3.97 -5.86
N PRO A 177 8.26 -3.31 -5.36
CA PRO A 177 8.41 -2.18 -4.44
C PRO A 177 9.00 -2.62 -3.09
N LYS A 178 9.59 -1.67 -2.35
CA LYS A 178 10.07 -1.86 -0.97
C LYS A 178 8.94 -1.69 0.04
N MET A 179 8.03 -0.75 -0.20
CA MET A 179 6.89 -0.41 0.63
C MET A 179 5.60 -0.46 -0.18
N CYS A 180 4.65 -1.27 0.24
CA CYS A 180 3.34 -1.42 -0.41
C CYS A 180 2.25 -0.85 0.50
N ILE A 181 1.47 0.09 0.00
CA ILE A 181 0.26 0.58 0.65
C ILE A 181 -0.93 -0.04 -0.07
N LEU A 182 -1.78 -0.75 0.66
CA LEU A 182 -2.99 -1.39 0.15
C LEU A 182 -4.20 -0.64 0.72
N ASP A 183 -4.80 0.26 -0.08
CA ASP A 183 -5.91 1.10 0.38
C ASP A 183 -7.25 0.43 0.04
N GLU A 184 -7.90 -0.15 1.05
CA GLU A 184 -9.20 -0.83 0.97
C GLU A 184 -9.31 -1.78 -0.24
N THR A 185 -8.23 -2.57 -0.47
CA THR A 185 -8.13 -3.48 -1.63
C THR A 185 -9.13 -4.63 -1.59
N ASP A 186 -9.80 -4.84 -0.50
CA ASP A 186 -10.87 -5.81 -0.25
C ASP A 186 -12.27 -5.25 -0.51
N SER A 187 -12.41 -3.94 -0.75
CA SER A 187 -13.72 -3.32 -0.99
C SER A 187 -14.38 -3.86 -2.25
N GLY A 188 -15.62 -4.36 -2.12
CA GLY A 188 -16.42 -4.90 -3.22
C GLY A 188 -15.94 -6.24 -3.79
N LEU A 189 -15.02 -6.94 -3.12
CA LEU A 189 -14.56 -8.26 -3.50
C LEU A 189 -15.43 -9.36 -2.86
N ASP A 190 -15.65 -10.44 -3.60
CA ASP A 190 -16.11 -11.69 -3.02
C ASP A 190 -14.99 -12.40 -2.22
N VAL A 191 -15.37 -13.44 -1.49
CA VAL A 191 -14.45 -14.17 -0.59
C VAL A 191 -13.26 -14.76 -1.35
N ASP A 192 -13.47 -15.25 -2.57
CA ASP A 192 -12.41 -15.91 -3.34
C ASP A 192 -11.42 -14.88 -3.92
N ALA A 193 -11.92 -13.75 -4.42
CA ALA A 193 -11.07 -12.64 -4.87
C ALA A 193 -10.25 -12.05 -3.71
N MET A 194 -10.83 -11.91 -2.54
CA MET A 194 -10.13 -11.44 -1.34
C MET A 194 -9.01 -12.41 -0.92
N LYS A 195 -9.25 -13.72 -0.94
CA LYS A 195 -8.21 -14.72 -0.67
C LYS A 195 -7.05 -14.63 -1.67
N LEU A 196 -7.34 -14.46 -2.96
CA LEU A 196 -6.31 -14.30 -3.98
C LEU A 196 -5.44 -13.06 -3.75
N VAL A 197 -6.04 -11.94 -3.34
CA VAL A 197 -5.29 -10.73 -2.95
C VAL A 197 -4.37 -11.04 -1.77
N ALA A 198 -4.90 -11.68 -0.72
CA ALA A 198 -4.12 -12.04 0.46
C ALA A 198 -2.99 -13.05 0.13
N GLU A 199 -3.25 -14.06 -0.70
CA GLU A 199 -2.24 -15.01 -1.19
C GLU A 199 -1.12 -14.28 -1.95
N GLY A 200 -1.47 -13.33 -2.84
CA GLY A 200 -0.52 -12.51 -3.58
C GLY A 200 0.36 -11.65 -2.66
N VAL A 201 -0.24 -10.99 -1.66
CA VAL A 201 0.52 -10.23 -0.65
C VAL A 201 1.45 -11.14 0.14
N ASN A 202 0.95 -12.30 0.61
CA ASN A 202 1.75 -13.24 1.40
C ASN A 202 2.91 -13.84 0.59
N ALA A 203 2.71 -14.13 -0.71
CA ALA A 203 3.77 -14.61 -1.60
C ALA A 203 4.92 -13.60 -1.77
N MET A 204 4.62 -12.30 -1.61
CA MET A 204 5.61 -11.23 -1.71
C MET A 204 6.27 -10.86 -0.36
N ARG A 205 5.92 -11.51 0.75
CA ARG A 205 6.57 -11.31 2.05
C ARG A 205 7.94 -11.99 2.08
N ASP A 206 8.96 -11.25 1.76
CA ASP A 206 10.35 -11.69 1.66
C ASP A 206 11.20 -11.34 2.89
N GLY A 207 10.58 -10.80 3.95
CA GLY A 207 11.24 -10.31 5.15
C GLY A 207 11.99 -8.99 4.98
N LYS A 208 11.87 -8.34 3.81
CA LYS A 208 12.44 -7.02 3.50
C LYS A 208 11.37 -6.02 3.10
N ARG A 209 10.42 -6.47 2.27
CA ARG A 209 9.29 -5.66 1.81
C ARG A 209 8.31 -5.41 2.94
N ALA A 210 7.95 -4.15 3.12
CA ALA A 210 6.99 -3.72 4.13
C ALA A 210 5.60 -3.50 3.50
N PHE A 211 4.56 -3.69 4.30
CA PHE A 211 3.18 -3.50 3.88
C PHE A 211 2.43 -2.64 4.88
N LEU A 212 1.64 -1.69 4.37
CA LEU A 212 0.63 -0.95 5.12
C LEU A 212 -0.73 -1.26 4.52
N VAL A 213 -1.51 -2.07 5.23
CA VAL A 213 -2.84 -2.53 4.80
C VAL A 213 -3.89 -1.65 5.45
N ILE A 214 -4.59 -0.85 4.65
CA ILE A 214 -5.72 -0.05 5.11
C ILE A 214 -6.99 -0.82 4.78
N THR A 215 -7.74 -1.19 5.80
CA THR A 215 -9.01 -1.92 5.66
C THR A 215 -9.93 -1.64 6.86
N HIS A 216 -11.21 -1.81 6.64
CA HIS A 216 -12.20 -1.85 7.71
C HIS A 216 -12.77 -3.28 7.93
N TYR A 217 -12.24 -4.26 7.19
CA TYR A 217 -12.66 -5.66 7.28
C TYR A 217 -11.58 -6.53 7.91
N GLN A 218 -11.90 -7.14 9.03
CA GLN A 218 -11.01 -8.11 9.68
C GLN A 218 -10.71 -9.31 8.79
N ARG A 219 -11.66 -9.75 7.96
CA ARG A 219 -11.50 -10.94 7.10
C ARG A 219 -10.25 -10.91 6.23
N LEU A 220 -9.86 -9.75 5.71
CA LEU A 220 -8.59 -9.62 4.98
C LEU A 220 -7.39 -9.86 5.92
N LEU A 221 -7.45 -9.32 7.13
CA LEU A 221 -6.38 -9.44 8.12
C LEU A 221 -6.22 -10.86 8.66
N ASP A 222 -7.29 -11.67 8.68
CA ASP A 222 -7.22 -13.10 9.03
C ASP A 222 -6.32 -13.88 8.06
N HIS A 223 -6.27 -13.46 6.80
CA HIS A 223 -5.46 -14.08 5.76
C HIS A 223 -4.04 -13.48 5.67
N ILE A 224 -3.90 -12.16 5.81
CA ILE A 224 -2.60 -11.45 5.71
C ILE A 224 -1.81 -11.55 7.03
N LYS A 225 -2.48 -11.57 8.18
CA LYS A 225 -1.89 -11.61 9.54
C LYS A 225 -0.86 -10.50 9.75
N PRO A 226 -1.31 -9.27 10.06
CA PRO A 226 -0.42 -8.15 10.33
C PRO A 226 0.39 -8.36 11.61
N ASP A 227 1.58 -7.75 11.66
CA ASP A 227 2.42 -7.73 12.86
C ASP A 227 1.89 -6.70 13.88
N VAL A 228 1.34 -5.59 13.39
CA VAL A 228 0.78 -4.51 14.20
C VAL A 228 -0.52 -4.01 13.57
N VAL A 229 -1.50 -3.73 14.42
CA VAL A 229 -2.77 -3.09 14.04
C VAL A 229 -2.86 -1.72 14.69
N HIS A 230 -3.23 -0.71 13.92
CA HIS A 230 -3.45 0.66 14.35
C HIS A 230 -4.90 1.04 14.15
N ILE A 231 -5.49 1.66 15.16
CA ILE A 231 -6.84 2.25 15.05
C ILE A 231 -6.70 3.73 14.80
N MET A 232 -7.27 4.19 13.70
CA MET A 232 -7.26 5.58 13.30
C MET A 232 -8.64 6.21 13.47
N ALA A 233 -8.69 7.35 14.16
CA ALA A 233 -9.91 8.13 14.34
C ALA A 233 -9.59 9.62 14.38
N ASN A 234 -10.49 10.44 13.84
CA ASN A 234 -10.38 11.91 13.84
C ASN A 234 -9.01 12.44 13.39
N GLY A 235 -8.38 11.78 12.41
CA GLY A 235 -7.09 12.18 11.87
C GLY A 235 -5.87 11.81 12.74
N ARG A 236 -6.02 10.90 13.69
CA ARG A 236 -4.94 10.44 14.59
C ARG A 236 -4.93 8.92 14.70
N ILE A 237 -3.77 8.33 14.99
CA ILE A 237 -3.69 6.96 15.50
C ILE A 237 -3.98 7.03 16.99
N VAL A 238 -5.06 6.40 17.42
CA VAL A 238 -5.57 6.46 18.81
C VAL A 238 -5.18 5.24 19.64
N LYS A 239 -5.01 4.09 18.99
CA LYS A 239 -4.59 2.84 19.66
C LYS A 239 -3.72 2.02 18.69
N SER A 240 -2.72 1.33 19.22
CA SER A 240 -1.91 0.37 18.45
C SER A 240 -1.71 -0.88 19.28
N GLY A 241 -1.75 -2.04 18.63
CA GLY A 241 -1.60 -3.34 19.30
C GLY A 241 -1.24 -4.45 18.32
N GLY A 242 -1.29 -5.68 18.78
CA GLY A 242 -1.12 -6.87 17.94
C GLY A 242 -2.37 -7.19 17.11
N PRO A 243 -2.37 -8.34 16.40
CA PRO A 243 -3.51 -8.76 15.58
C PRO A 243 -4.85 -8.90 16.33
N GLU A 244 -4.79 -9.13 17.64
CA GLU A 244 -5.97 -9.21 18.52
C GLU A 244 -6.80 -7.93 18.56
N LEU A 245 -6.17 -6.78 18.28
CA LEU A 245 -6.87 -5.50 18.25
C LEU A 245 -7.89 -5.43 17.09
N ALA A 246 -7.64 -6.12 15.98
CA ALA A 246 -8.61 -6.22 14.89
C ALA A 246 -9.87 -7.02 15.31
N LEU A 247 -9.69 -8.09 16.09
CA LEU A 247 -10.80 -8.87 16.68
C LEU A 247 -11.62 -8.06 17.67
N GLU A 248 -10.92 -7.26 18.49
CA GLU A 248 -11.57 -6.36 19.46
C GLU A 248 -12.50 -5.37 18.75
N VAL A 249 -12.03 -4.77 17.64
CA VAL A 249 -12.83 -3.85 16.82
C VAL A 249 -14.04 -4.53 16.20
N GLU A 250 -13.88 -5.76 15.68
CA GLU A 250 -15.01 -6.48 15.06
C GLU A 250 -16.09 -6.85 16.06
N ASN A 251 -15.69 -7.27 17.26
CA ASN A 251 -16.64 -7.71 18.30
C ASN A 251 -17.34 -6.54 18.99
N ASN A 252 -16.62 -5.44 19.27
CA ASN A 252 -17.10 -4.35 20.12
C ASN A 252 -17.43 -3.07 19.31
N GLY A 253 -17.01 -3.01 18.04
CA GLY A 253 -17.10 -1.79 17.24
C GLY A 253 -16.06 -0.74 17.63
N TYR A 254 -16.05 0.39 16.92
CA TYR A 254 -15.12 1.49 17.18
C TYR A 254 -15.54 2.36 18.37
N ALA A 255 -16.83 2.39 18.74
CA ALA A 255 -17.37 3.33 19.72
C ALA A 255 -16.76 3.15 21.11
N ASP A 256 -16.62 1.91 21.57
CA ASP A 256 -16.07 1.60 22.88
C ASP A 256 -14.58 1.99 22.96
N LEU A 257 -13.82 1.67 21.91
CA LEU A 257 -12.40 2.04 21.82
C LEU A 257 -12.17 3.56 21.78
N LEU A 258 -13.08 4.31 21.15
CA LEU A 258 -12.97 5.78 21.07
C LEU A 258 -13.36 6.44 22.38
N ASN A 259 -14.26 5.86 23.16
CA ASN A 259 -14.63 6.34 24.49
C ASN A 259 -13.52 6.12 25.53
N GLU A 260 -12.68 5.09 25.36
CA GLU A 260 -11.53 4.83 26.24
C GLU A 260 -10.38 5.83 26.05
N VAL A 261 -10.34 6.49 24.89
CA VAL A 261 -9.22 7.38 24.47
C VAL A 261 -9.61 8.87 24.50
N ALA A 262 -10.89 9.17 24.71
CA ALA A 262 -11.42 10.54 24.82
C ALA A 262 -11.24 11.10 26.23
#